data_151534d4d3f3edae519642aac837de48
#
_entry.id   151534d4d3f3edae519642aac837de48
#
_cell.length_a   1.000
_cell.length_b   1.000
_cell.length_c   1.000
_cell.angle_alpha   90.00
_cell.angle_beta   90.00
_cell.angle_gamma   90.00
#
_symmetry.space_group_name_H-M   'P 1'
#
loop_
_entity.id
_entity.type
_entity.pdbx_description
1 polymer ?
#
loop_
_entity_poly.entity_id
_entity_poly.type
_entity_poly.pdbx_seq_one_letter_code
_entity_poly.pdbx_strand_id
1 'polypeptide(L)'
;VPLAKAFENGYYDQMIFLIRSLLEQALKTNDSLKFAVMTGCMRISKESIFTGLNNLKVLSITDERYDEYFGFTDTEVREMLKYYEIEDHYEEVKNWYDGYQFGGVEVYCPWDVLNYCDKLKDHADSFPENYWINTSSNDAVKKFIQMSGNFKTKREIETLLAGEEIIKEIHQELVYPEMYQSVENVWSLLFMTGYLTQRGRVDAKRYKLAIPNLEIRDIFETQIMEYFKESVAKDGDTLSRFCDALKNGEETKVGEIFESYLKKTISIRDTFVKKASKENFYHGILLGILGVKEEWYVSSNQESGEGYSDILVETENSETVILIEVKYANDGNLDQACERALQQIEEKKYDEELRENGVDKILKYGIACYMKRCKVKLADS
;
A
#
# COMPACT_ATOMS: atom_id res chain seq x y z
N VAL A 1 3.82 -18.08 12.57
CA VAL A 1 3.03 -18.74 11.52
C VAL A 1 2.15 -19.88 12.04
N PRO A 2 2.64 -20.92 12.82
CA PRO A 2 1.74 -22.00 13.26
C PRO A 2 0.55 -21.52 14.08
N LEU A 3 0.73 -20.57 15.00
CA LEU A 3 -0.35 -20.03 15.84
C LEU A 3 -1.38 -19.22 15.05
N ALA A 4 -0.94 -18.43 14.05
CA ALA A 4 -1.86 -17.69 13.19
C ALA A 4 -2.76 -18.67 12.41
N LYS A 5 -2.18 -19.69 11.78
CA LYS A 5 -2.93 -20.72 11.05
C LYS A 5 -3.83 -21.55 11.97
N ALA A 6 -3.39 -21.83 13.19
CA ALA A 6 -4.22 -22.52 14.18
C ALA A 6 -5.43 -21.69 14.60
N PHE A 7 -5.25 -20.37 14.73
CA PHE A 7 -6.34 -19.44 15.03
C PHE A 7 -7.35 -19.35 13.88
N GLU A 8 -6.88 -19.20 12.65
CA GLU A 8 -7.72 -19.16 11.45
C GLU A 8 -8.54 -20.46 11.27
N ASN A 9 -7.98 -21.61 11.62
CA ASN A 9 -8.60 -22.91 11.43
C ASN A 9 -9.26 -23.48 12.70
N GLY A 10 -9.38 -22.71 13.78
CA GLY A 10 -10.17 -23.06 14.98
C GLY A 10 -9.56 -24.09 15.93
N TYR A 11 -8.23 -24.36 15.85
CA TYR A 11 -7.52 -25.25 16.76
C TYR A 11 -6.40 -24.55 17.56
N TYR A 12 -6.61 -23.26 17.84
CA TYR A 12 -5.63 -22.39 18.49
C TYR A 12 -5.19 -22.90 19.88
N ASP A 13 -6.15 -23.28 20.74
CA ASP A 13 -5.85 -23.74 22.10
C ASP A 13 -5.02 -25.03 22.11
N GLN A 14 -5.30 -25.94 21.20
CA GLN A 14 -4.54 -27.19 21.05
C GLN A 14 -3.09 -26.90 20.61
N MET A 15 -2.91 -25.95 19.69
CA MET A 15 -1.58 -25.55 19.23
C MET A 15 -0.79 -24.85 20.34
N ILE A 16 -1.43 -23.97 21.12
CA ILE A 16 -0.81 -23.32 22.29
C ILE A 16 -0.36 -24.36 23.30
N PHE A 17 -1.21 -25.33 23.64
CA PHE A 17 -0.87 -26.39 24.56
C PHE A 17 0.35 -27.19 24.10
N LEU A 18 0.40 -27.57 22.83
CA LEU A 18 1.51 -28.29 22.24
C LEU A 18 2.83 -27.51 22.31
N ILE A 19 2.79 -26.22 21.86
CA ILE A 19 4.00 -25.35 21.82
C ILE A 19 4.49 -25.09 23.24
N ARG A 20 3.58 -24.83 24.18
CA ARG A 20 3.91 -24.63 25.60
C ARG A 20 4.63 -25.86 26.16
N SER A 21 4.04 -27.05 25.99
CA SER A 21 4.61 -28.29 26.49
C SER A 21 6.01 -28.54 25.91
N LEU A 22 6.19 -28.28 24.63
CA LEU A 22 7.49 -28.40 23.97
C LEU A 22 8.54 -27.45 24.56
N LEU A 23 8.19 -26.17 24.70
CA LEU A 23 9.11 -25.15 25.20
C LEU A 23 9.41 -25.33 26.70
N GLU A 24 8.40 -25.73 27.51
CA GLU A 24 8.63 -26.02 28.93
C GLU A 24 9.61 -27.19 29.09
N GLN A 25 9.46 -28.28 28.34
CA GLN A 25 10.37 -29.41 28.40
C GLN A 25 11.77 -29.08 27.89
N ALA A 26 11.86 -28.28 26.83
CA ALA A 26 13.15 -27.93 26.23
C ALA A 26 13.95 -26.92 27.10
N LEU A 27 13.25 -25.95 27.71
CA LEU A 27 13.89 -24.76 28.31
C LEU A 27 13.87 -24.74 29.85
N LYS A 28 12.95 -25.49 30.48
CA LYS A 28 12.81 -25.52 31.93
C LYS A 28 13.44 -26.79 32.49
N THR A 29 14.26 -26.68 33.50
CA THR A 29 14.89 -27.82 34.20
C THR A 29 15.61 -28.81 33.29
N ASN A 30 16.20 -28.32 32.20
CA ASN A 30 16.96 -29.14 31.28
C ASN A 30 18.47 -29.00 31.55
N ASP A 31 19.07 -29.99 32.21
CA ASP A 31 20.48 -29.98 32.61
C ASP A 31 21.44 -29.96 31.41
N SER A 32 20.97 -30.35 30.23
CA SER A 32 21.74 -30.31 28.99
C SER A 32 21.73 -28.96 28.29
N LEU A 33 20.84 -28.02 28.72
CA LEU A 33 20.69 -26.71 28.11
C LEU A 33 21.70 -25.72 28.72
N LYS A 34 22.61 -25.21 27.89
CA LYS A 34 23.55 -24.17 28.29
C LYS A 34 23.01 -22.77 28.03
N PHE A 35 22.36 -22.56 26.88
CA PHE A 35 21.87 -21.27 26.45
C PHE A 35 20.77 -21.46 25.39
N ALA A 36 19.77 -20.58 25.38
CA ALA A 36 18.72 -20.58 24.37
C ALA A 36 18.41 -19.14 23.91
N VAL A 37 18.19 -18.99 22.62
CA VAL A 37 17.64 -17.76 21.99
C VAL A 37 16.40 -18.14 21.22
N MET A 38 15.32 -17.42 21.46
CA MET A 38 14.09 -17.53 20.69
C MET A 38 13.85 -16.23 19.95
N THR A 39 13.50 -16.34 18.68
CA THR A 39 13.14 -15.20 17.84
C THR A 39 11.73 -15.37 17.28
N GLY A 40 11.05 -14.29 17.00
CA GLY A 40 9.72 -14.30 16.41
C GLY A 40 9.31 -12.90 15.95
N CYS A 41 8.34 -12.85 15.04
CA CYS A 41 7.87 -11.59 14.45
C CYS A 41 7.12 -10.70 15.44
N MET A 42 6.58 -11.25 16.53
CA MET A 42 5.79 -10.50 17.51
C MET A 42 6.11 -10.99 18.93
N ARG A 43 5.98 -10.05 19.87
CA ARG A 43 6.06 -10.36 21.30
C ARG A 43 4.72 -10.97 21.76
N ILE A 44 4.64 -12.30 21.79
CA ILE A 44 3.47 -13.05 22.26
C ILE A 44 3.61 -13.31 23.77
N SER A 45 3.73 -12.26 24.57
CA SER A 45 4.08 -12.41 26.01
C SER A 45 2.89 -12.81 26.90
N LYS A 46 1.66 -12.46 26.51
CA LYS A 46 0.44 -12.84 27.25
C LYS A 46 -0.06 -14.24 26.93
N GLU A 47 0.39 -14.80 25.81
CA GLU A 47 0.08 -16.20 25.54
C GLU A 47 0.71 -17.04 26.66
N SER A 48 -0.09 -17.83 27.31
CA SER A 48 0.33 -18.70 28.41
C SER A 48 1.50 -19.67 28.04
N ILE A 49 2.02 -19.58 26.83
CA ILE A 49 3.19 -20.30 26.33
C ILE A 49 4.42 -20.04 27.21
N PHE A 50 4.61 -18.80 27.69
CA PHE A 50 5.79 -18.38 28.45
C PHE A 50 5.55 -18.29 29.96
N THR A 51 4.35 -18.52 30.45
CA THR A 51 4.03 -18.43 31.90
C THR A 51 4.83 -19.41 32.75
N GLY A 52 5.34 -20.47 32.18
CA GLY A 52 6.22 -21.45 32.84
C GLY A 52 7.72 -21.09 32.83
N LEU A 53 8.15 -20.06 32.08
CA LEU A 53 9.56 -19.71 31.87
C LEU A 53 9.92 -18.45 32.68
N ASN A 54 10.36 -18.61 33.92
CA ASN A 54 10.61 -17.50 34.84
C ASN A 54 11.86 -16.67 34.52
N ASN A 55 12.77 -17.17 33.69
CA ASN A 55 14.09 -16.55 33.42
C ASN A 55 14.19 -15.99 31.98
N LEU A 56 13.08 -15.84 31.28
CA LEU A 56 13.08 -15.34 29.93
C LEU A 56 13.23 -13.80 29.94
N LYS A 57 14.27 -13.28 29.27
CA LYS A 57 14.39 -11.87 28.95
C LYS A 57 13.82 -11.62 27.57
N VAL A 58 12.71 -10.88 27.48
CA VAL A 58 12.06 -10.52 26.23
C VAL A 58 12.50 -9.12 25.81
N LEU A 59 12.95 -9.00 24.57
CA LEU A 59 13.29 -7.72 23.91
C LEU A 59 12.41 -7.57 22.66
N SER A 60 12.11 -6.36 22.30
CA SER A 60 11.30 -6.01 21.13
C SER A 60 11.94 -4.87 20.34
N ILE A 61 11.35 -4.51 19.22
CA ILE A 61 11.80 -3.41 18.36
C ILE A 61 11.85 -2.04 19.06
N THR A 62 11.30 -1.91 20.28
CA THR A 62 11.34 -0.68 21.07
C THR A 62 12.48 -0.64 22.08
N ASP A 63 13.22 -1.75 22.23
CA ASP A 63 14.35 -1.84 23.17
C ASP A 63 15.65 -1.44 22.46
N GLU A 64 16.52 -0.66 23.16
CA GLU A 64 17.82 -0.21 22.63
C GLU A 64 18.89 -1.29 22.65
N ARG A 65 18.63 -2.38 23.36
CA ARG A 65 19.61 -3.47 23.47
C ARG A 65 19.50 -4.40 22.27
N TYR A 66 20.56 -4.54 21.49
CA TYR A 66 20.66 -5.34 20.27
C TYR A 66 19.84 -4.80 19.10
N ASP A 67 19.53 -3.53 19.09
CA ASP A 67 18.72 -2.86 18.07
C ASP A 67 19.39 -2.85 16.68
N GLU A 68 20.73 -2.89 16.61
CA GLU A 68 21.47 -2.95 15.34
C GLU A 68 21.64 -4.34 14.73
N TYR A 69 21.24 -5.43 15.43
CA TYR A 69 21.55 -6.79 14.98
C TYR A 69 20.45 -7.48 14.16
N PHE A 70 19.30 -6.86 14.02
CA PHE A 70 18.13 -7.44 13.32
C PHE A 70 17.75 -6.71 12.03
N GLY A 71 18.68 -5.94 11.49
CA GLY A 71 18.60 -5.23 10.22
C GLY A 71 20.00 -4.96 9.71
N PHE A 72 20.12 -4.37 8.53
CA PHE A 72 21.40 -3.81 8.09
C PHE A 72 21.49 -2.34 8.48
N THR A 73 22.62 -1.94 9.02
CA THR A 73 22.94 -0.53 9.26
C THR A 73 23.31 0.16 7.95
N ASP A 74 23.23 1.50 7.90
CA ASP A 74 23.61 2.28 6.72
C ASP A 74 25.06 2.01 6.30
N THR A 75 25.96 1.82 7.26
CA THR A 75 27.36 1.48 6.99
C THR A 75 27.50 0.14 6.28
N GLU A 76 26.81 -0.89 6.77
CA GLU A 76 26.83 -2.22 6.15
C GLU A 76 26.24 -2.23 4.74
N VAL A 77 25.15 -1.47 4.51
CA VAL A 77 24.56 -1.34 3.18
C VAL A 77 25.53 -0.65 2.21
N ARG A 78 26.18 0.44 2.62
CA ARG A 78 27.19 1.12 1.78
C ARG A 78 28.37 0.21 1.45
N GLU A 79 28.87 -0.55 2.44
CA GLU A 79 29.95 -1.51 2.22
C GLU A 79 29.53 -2.63 1.26
N MET A 80 28.28 -3.10 1.36
CA MET A 80 27.72 -4.11 0.46
C MET A 80 27.61 -3.57 -0.98
N LEU A 81 27.02 -2.37 -1.17
CA LEU A 81 26.89 -1.75 -2.49
C LEU A 81 28.26 -1.54 -3.14
N LYS A 82 29.24 -1.09 -2.36
CA LYS A 82 30.62 -0.94 -2.82
C LYS A 82 31.26 -2.28 -3.22
N TYR A 83 31.03 -3.34 -2.42
CA TYR A 83 31.55 -4.68 -2.73
C TYR A 83 31.02 -5.22 -4.06
N TYR A 84 29.78 -4.90 -4.41
CA TYR A 84 29.14 -5.32 -5.66
C TYR A 84 29.30 -4.33 -6.80
N GLU A 85 29.99 -3.19 -6.58
CA GLU A 85 30.22 -2.12 -7.58
C GLU A 85 28.91 -1.50 -8.10
N ILE A 86 27.93 -1.28 -7.19
CA ILE A 86 26.59 -0.73 -7.47
C ILE A 86 26.25 0.47 -6.56
N GLU A 87 27.24 1.28 -6.18
CA GLU A 87 27.07 2.41 -5.26
C GLU A 87 26.12 3.49 -5.81
N ASP A 88 25.97 3.60 -7.11
CA ASP A 88 25.09 4.56 -7.78
C ASP A 88 23.60 4.33 -7.41
N HIS A 89 23.25 3.12 -6.98
CA HIS A 89 21.89 2.76 -6.52
C HIS A 89 21.62 3.02 -5.04
N TYR A 90 22.56 3.67 -4.32
CA TYR A 90 22.39 3.89 -2.87
C TYR A 90 21.10 4.65 -2.51
N GLU A 91 20.77 5.73 -3.22
CA GLU A 91 19.56 6.52 -2.94
C GLU A 91 18.28 5.72 -3.19
N GLU A 92 18.28 4.84 -4.17
CA GLU A 92 17.15 3.93 -4.44
C GLU A 92 16.99 2.93 -3.31
N VAL A 93 18.07 2.24 -2.92
CA VAL A 93 18.08 1.29 -1.80
C VAL A 93 17.60 1.97 -0.51
N LYS A 94 18.08 3.19 -0.25
CA LYS A 94 17.71 3.97 0.92
C LYS A 94 16.23 4.31 0.92
N ASN A 95 15.70 4.84 -0.17
CA ASN A 95 14.30 5.27 -0.24
C ASN A 95 13.32 4.09 -0.18
N TRP A 96 13.71 2.93 -0.69
CA TRP A 96 12.84 1.77 -0.81
C TRP A 96 12.90 0.83 0.39
N TYR A 97 14.05 0.66 1.05
CA TYR A 97 14.26 -0.45 2.00
C TYR A 97 14.79 -0.03 3.38
N ASP A 98 15.07 1.28 3.58
CA ASP A 98 15.48 1.86 4.86
C ASP A 98 14.28 2.27 5.74
N GLY A 99 14.56 2.94 6.83
CA GLY A 99 13.59 3.69 7.63
C GLY A 99 12.95 2.91 8.77
N TYR A 100 13.40 1.72 9.10
CA TYR A 100 12.96 0.99 10.29
C TYR A 100 13.73 1.45 11.51
N GLN A 101 13.05 2.11 12.47
CA GLN A 101 13.66 2.52 13.72
C GLN A 101 13.51 1.44 14.79
N PHE A 102 14.58 0.70 15.07
CA PHE A 102 14.67 -0.24 16.18
C PHE A 102 15.42 0.41 17.33
N GLY A 103 14.80 0.48 18.52
CA GLY A 103 15.41 1.18 19.65
C GLY A 103 15.92 2.58 19.27
N GLY A 104 17.24 2.76 19.31
CA GLY A 104 17.92 3.99 18.93
C GLY A 104 18.50 4.01 17.52
N VAL A 105 18.44 2.91 16.76
CA VAL A 105 19.12 2.73 15.46
C VAL A 105 18.12 2.61 14.32
N GLU A 106 18.41 3.27 13.18
CA GLU A 106 17.70 3.08 11.93
C GLU A 106 18.36 1.95 11.13
N VAL A 107 17.56 1.03 10.61
CA VAL A 107 18.02 -0.15 9.90
C VAL A 107 17.22 -0.41 8.63
N TYR A 108 17.86 -1.06 7.68
CA TYR A 108 17.27 -1.56 6.43
C TYR A 108 16.72 -2.99 6.63
N CYS A 109 15.73 -3.35 5.85
CA CYS A 109 15.29 -4.74 5.77
C CYS A 109 16.30 -5.58 4.98
N PRO A 110 16.97 -6.57 5.60
CA PRO A 110 18.03 -7.35 4.93
C PRO A 110 17.55 -8.11 3.70
N TRP A 111 16.33 -8.68 3.77
CA TRP A 111 15.75 -9.44 2.68
C TRP A 111 15.62 -8.61 1.41
N ASP A 112 15.11 -7.40 1.52
CA ASP A 112 14.81 -6.53 0.40
C ASP A 112 16.10 -6.00 -0.24
N VAL A 113 17.05 -5.54 0.60
CA VAL A 113 18.36 -5.09 0.14
C VAL A 113 19.10 -6.20 -0.61
N LEU A 114 19.13 -7.43 -0.07
CA LEU A 114 19.80 -8.56 -0.72
C LEU A 114 19.17 -8.91 -2.06
N ASN A 115 17.83 -8.99 -2.14
CA ASN A 115 17.14 -9.30 -3.40
C ASN A 115 17.36 -8.22 -4.47
N TYR A 116 17.34 -6.94 -4.08
CA TYR A 116 17.59 -5.87 -5.04
C TYR A 116 19.04 -5.85 -5.51
N CYS A 117 20.02 -6.03 -4.62
CA CYS A 117 21.43 -6.16 -5.00
C CYS A 117 21.66 -7.34 -5.94
N ASP A 118 21.01 -8.48 -5.70
CA ASP A 118 21.14 -9.66 -6.56
C ASP A 118 20.57 -9.39 -7.97
N LYS A 119 19.42 -8.73 -8.03
CA LYS A 119 18.79 -8.31 -9.29
C LYS A 119 19.66 -7.33 -10.09
N LEU A 120 20.28 -6.35 -9.42
CA LEU A 120 21.19 -5.38 -10.06
C LEU A 120 22.44 -6.03 -10.65
N LYS A 121 22.91 -7.12 -10.09
CA LYS A 121 24.03 -7.90 -10.65
C LYS A 121 23.70 -8.53 -12.00
N ASP A 122 22.44 -8.95 -12.18
CA ASP A 122 21.97 -9.53 -13.43
C ASP A 122 21.58 -8.48 -14.44
N HIS A 123 20.99 -7.35 -13.98
CA HIS A 123 20.47 -6.26 -14.80
C HIS A 123 20.72 -4.91 -14.11
N ALA A 124 21.77 -4.21 -14.51
CA ALA A 124 22.21 -2.95 -13.86
C ALA A 124 21.16 -1.83 -13.87
N ASP A 125 20.25 -1.81 -14.83
CA ASP A 125 19.18 -0.80 -14.95
C ASP A 125 17.86 -1.23 -14.27
N SER A 126 17.91 -2.22 -13.35
CA SER A 126 16.71 -2.71 -12.68
C SER A 126 16.13 -1.69 -11.70
N PHE A 127 14.81 -1.54 -11.73
CA PHE A 127 14.11 -0.74 -10.73
C PHE A 127 13.91 -1.52 -9.42
N PRO A 128 13.84 -0.82 -8.27
CA PRO A 128 13.43 -1.42 -7.01
C PRO A 128 12.03 -2.04 -7.11
N GLU A 129 11.82 -3.14 -6.43
CA GLU A 129 10.56 -3.88 -6.40
C GLU A 129 10.12 -4.15 -4.97
N ASN A 130 8.88 -4.59 -4.85
CA ASN A 130 8.26 -4.96 -3.60
C ASN A 130 8.55 -6.43 -3.29
N TYR A 131 9.64 -6.71 -2.57
CA TYR A 131 10.06 -8.07 -2.24
C TYR A 131 9.29 -8.65 -1.06
N TRP A 132 8.82 -7.80 -0.16
CA TRP A 132 8.11 -8.24 1.03
C TRP A 132 6.68 -8.69 0.77
N ILE A 133 6.02 -8.16 -0.24
CA ILE A 133 4.64 -8.52 -0.63
C ILE A 133 4.48 -10.02 -0.90
N ASN A 134 5.54 -10.66 -1.38
CA ASN A 134 5.57 -12.09 -1.72
C ASN A 134 5.89 -13.00 -0.52
N THR A 135 6.31 -12.44 0.61
CA THR A 135 6.72 -13.21 1.80
C THR A 135 5.67 -13.23 2.91
N SER A 136 4.74 -12.28 2.91
CA SER A 136 3.63 -12.20 3.86
C SER A 136 2.29 -12.08 3.13
N SER A 137 1.21 -12.53 3.77
CA SER A 137 -0.14 -12.47 3.17
C SER A 137 -0.74 -11.06 3.13
N ASN A 138 -0.05 -10.03 3.62
CA ASN A 138 -0.55 -8.64 3.81
C ASN A 138 -1.92 -8.53 4.49
N ASP A 139 -2.40 -9.63 5.11
CA ASP A 139 -3.72 -9.70 5.73
C ASP A 139 -3.93 -8.63 6.80
N ALA A 140 -2.86 -8.22 7.48
CA ALA A 140 -2.92 -7.17 8.50
C ALA A 140 -3.33 -5.83 7.88
N VAL A 141 -2.69 -5.42 6.76
CA VAL A 141 -3.03 -4.17 6.05
C VAL A 141 -4.40 -4.27 5.41
N LYS A 142 -4.72 -5.40 4.75
CA LYS A 142 -6.04 -5.63 4.15
C LYS A 142 -7.17 -5.50 5.17
N LYS A 143 -7.08 -6.21 6.30
CA LYS A 143 -8.06 -6.12 7.39
C LYS A 143 -8.13 -4.73 8.00
N PHE A 144 -6.99 -4.05 8.14
CA PHE A 144 -6.93 -2.68 8.62
C PHE A 144 -7.71 -1.73 7.71
N ILE A 145 -7.50 -1.79 6.39
CA ILE A 145 -8.23 -0.97 5.42
C ILE A 145 -9.73 -1.26 5.49
N GLN A 146 -10.14 -2.53 5.59
CA GLN A 146 -11.54 -2.92 5.76
C GLN A 146 -12.17 -2.36 7.04
N MET A 147 -11.43 -2.30 8.15
CA MET A 147 -11.86 -1.75 9.44
C MET A 147 -11.83 -0.21 9.49
N SER A 148 -11.20 0.45 8.53
CA SER A 148 -11.00 1.91 8.49
C SER A 148 -12.26 2.70 8.08
N GLY A 149 -13.46 2.18 8.34
CA GLY A 149 -14.73 2.79 7.93
C GLY A 149 -15.01 4.19 8.53
N ASN A 150 -14.39 4.55 9.65
CA ASN A 150 -14.58 5.83 10.30
C ASN A 150 -13.67 6.94 9.75
N PHE A 151 -14.13 8.18 9.82
CA PHE A 151 -13.45 9.36 9.29
C PHE A 151 -12.06 9.59 9.91
N LYS A 152 -11.90 9.33 11.21
CA LYS A 152 -10.64 9.54 11.92
C LYS A 152 -9.55 8.61 11.39
N THR A 153 -9.82 7.31 11.30
CA THR A 153 -8.86 6.32 10.82
C THR A 153 -8.47 6.57 9.36
N LYS A 154 -9.44 6.92 8.49
CA LYS A 154 -9.15 7.30 7.11
C LYS A 154 -8.17 8.48 7.04
N ARG A 155 -8.41 9.52 7.84
CA ARG A 155 -7.54 10.69 7.89
C ARG A 155 -6.14 10.34 8.41
N GLU A 156 -6.02 9.44 9.38
CA GLU A 156 -4.74 8.97 9.90
C GLU A 156 -3.95 8.19 8.84
N ILE A 157 -4.63 7.33 8.05
CA ILE A 157 -4.00 6.65 6.91
C ILE A 157 -3.55 7.67 5.85
N GLU A 158 -4.39 8.65 5.52
CA GLU A 158 -4.04 9.73 4.59
C GLU A 158 -2.81 10.52 5.08
N THR A 159 -2.69 10.76 6.39
CA THR A 159 -1.54 11.42 7.01
C THR A 159 -0.27 10.59 6.83
N LEU A 160 -0.34 9.29 7.09
CA LEU A 160 0.79 8.37 6.91
C LEU A 160 1.25 8.26 5.44
N LEU A 161 0.29 8.14 4.51
CA LEU A 161 0.58 8.12 3.08
C LEU A 161 1.19 9.43 2.57
N ALA A 162 0.90 10.54 3.24
CA ALA A 162 1.55 11.83 2.98
C ALA A 162 3.01 11.90 3.51
N GLY A 163 3.51 10.85 4.15
CA GLY A 163 4.84 10.83 4.77
C GLY A 163 4.91 11.53 6.13
N GLU A 164 3.75 11.87 6.71
CA GLU A 164 3.63 12.52 8.01
C GLU A 164 3.50 11.47 9.13
N GLU A 165 3.69 11.93 10.38
CA GLU A 165 3.61 11.09 11.57
C GLU A 165 2.21 11.15 12.21
N ILE A 166 1.79 10.03 12.81
CA ILE A 166 0.62 9.97 13.70
C ILE A 166 1.04 9.53 15.10
N ILE A 167 0.26 9.88 16.11
CA ILE A 167 0.53 9.45 17.49
C ILE A 167 -0.46 8.36 17.88
N LYS A 168 0.06 7.19 18.29
CA LYS A 168 -0.75 6.03 18.72
C LYS A 168 -0.26 5.44 20.02
N GLU A 169 -1.20 4.95 20.83
CA GLU A 169 -0.90 4.04 21.92
C GLU A 169 -0.60 2.65 21.35
N ILE A 170 0.50 2.03 21.80
CA ILE A 170 0.96 0.74 21.31
C ILE A 170 0.83 -0.32 22.40
N HIS A 171 0.05 -1.33 22.10
CA HIS A 171 -0.17 -2.51 22.92
C HIS A 171 0.79 -3.61 22.48
N GLN A 172 1.95 -3.74 23.12
CA GLN A 172 2.97 -4.73 22.75
C GLN A 172 2.63 -6.16 23.17
N GLU A 173 1.60 -6.33 23.98
CA GLU A 173 1.22 -7.61 24.60
C GLU A 173 -0.13 -8.11 24.08
N LEU A 174 -0.36 -8.03 22.76
CA LEU A 174 -1.57 -8.56 22.13
C LEU A 174 -1.46 -10.07 21.93
N VAL A 175 -2.56 -10.76 22.18
CA VAL A 175 -2.76 -12.17 21.78
C VAL A 175 -3.52 -12.25 20.45
N TYR A 176 -3.38 -13.36 19.72
CA TYR A 176 -4.02 -13.51 18.41
C TYR A 176 -5.52 -13.20 18.39
N PRO A 177 -6.34 -13.66 19.36
CA PRO A 177 -7.76 -13.33 19.41
C PRO A 177 -8.06 -11.84 19.56
N GLU A 178 -7.14 -11.05 20.14
CA GLU A 178 -7.33 -9.61 20.39
C GLU A 178 -6.91 -8.72 19.20
N MET A 179 -6.04 -9.23 18.32
CA MET A 179 -5.39 -8.42 17.27
C MET A 179 -6.36 -7.63 16.38
N TYR A 180 -7.47 -8.24 16.04
CA TYR A 180 -8.47 -7.66 15.13
C TYR A 180 -9.78 -7.25 15.82
N GLN A 181 -9.80 -7.14 17.14
CA GLN A 181 -11.02 -6.75 17.87
C GLN A 181 -11.27 -5.23 17.83
N SER A 182 -10.21 -4.44 17.64
CA SER A 182 -10.31 -2.99 17.55
C SER A 182 -9.29 -2.43 16.56
N VAL A 183 -9.56 -1.23 16.03
CA VAL A 183 -8.62 -0.51 15.17
C VAL A 183 -7.33 -0.15 15.94
N GLU A 184 -7.43 0.13 17.22
CA GLU A 184 -6.29 0.42 18.11
C GLU A 184 -5.33 -0.76 18.21
N ASN A 185 -5.86 -1.98 18.30
CA ASN A 185 -5.04 -3.19 18.31
C ASN A 185 -4.38 -3.42 16.94
N VAL A 186 -5.07 -3.11 15.85
CA VAL A 186 -4.49 -3.23 14.51
C VAL A 186 -3.35 -2.22 14.28
N TRP A 187 -3.43 -1.00 14.82
CA TRP A 187 -2.29 -0.09 14.82
C TRP A 187 -1.05 -0.69 15.49
N SER A 188 -1.24 -1.34 16.65
CA SER A 188 -0.17 -2.03 17.36
C SER A 188 0.39 -3.20 16.55
N LEU A 189 -0.48 -3.97 15.89
CA LEU A 189 -0.09 -5.06 15.00
C LEU A 189 0.77 -4.55 13.83
N LEU A 190 0.31 -3.51 13.12
CA LEU A 190 1.05 -2.92 12.00
C LEU A 190 2.44 -2.42 12.41
N PHE A 191 2.55 -1.82 13.61
CA PHE A 191 3.84 -1.41 14.15
C PHE A 191 4.74 -2.61 14.48
N MET A 192 4.22 -3.62 15.18
CA MET A 192 5.02 -4.78 15.58
C MET A 192 5.43 -5.68 14.40
N THR A 193 4.71 -5.63 13.30
CA THR A 193 4.98 -6.43 12.09
C THR A 193 5.74 -5.67 11.01
N GLY A 194 6.14 -4.42 11.26
CA GLY A 194 6.99 -3.64 10.35
C GLY A 194 6.25 -2.86 9.25
N TYR A 195 4.91 -2.87 9.21
CA TYR A 195 4.17 -1.97 8.33
C TYR A 195 4.21 -0.51 8.78
N LEU A 196 4.51 -0.27 10.05
CA LEU A 196 4.79 1.04 10.60
C LEU A 196 6.09 1.00 11.40
N THR A 197 6.76 2.12 11.48
CA THR A 197 7.95 2.32 12.30
C THR A 197 7.74 3.46 13.28
N GLN A 198 8.53 3.51 14.35
CA GLN A 198 8.51 4.65 15.26
C GLN A 198 9.39 5.80 14.74
N ARG A 199 8.99 7.04 15.08
CA ARG A 199 9.78 8.27 14.90
C ARG A 199 9.95 9.00 16.25
N GLY A 200 9.98 8.24 17.32
CA GLY A 200 10.15 8.71 18.69
C GLY A 200 8.98 8.38 19.60
N ARG A 201 9.27 8.40 20.89
CA ARG A 201 8.33 8.09 21.96
C ARG A 201 7.76 9.38 22.54
N VAL A 202 6.43 9.44 22.71
CA VAL A 202 5.75 10.60 23.31
C VAL A 202 5.65 10.44 24.83
N ASP A 203 5.30 9.23 25.28
CA ASP A 203 5.24 8.86 26.71
C ASP A 203 5.40 7.34 26.88
N ALA A 204 5.03 6.83 28.06
CA ALA A 204 5.19 5.41 28.40
C ALA A 204 4.56 4.43 27.41
N LYS A 205 3.51 4.83 26.70
CA LYS A 205 2.71 3.96 25.82
C LYS A 205 2.53 4.48 24.40
N ARG A 206 2.71 5.81 24.18
CA ARG A 206 2.43 6.45 22.89
C ARG A 206 3.69 6.71 22.11
N TYR A 207 3.64 6.37 20.84
CA TYR A 207 4.71 6.54 19.87
C TYR A 207 4.22 7.39 18.69
N LYS A 208 5.13 8.14 18.10
CA LYS A 208 4.96 8.70 16.77
C LYS A 208 5.25 7.59 15.77
N LEU A 209 4.29 7.32 14.91
CA LEU A 209 4.38 6.27 13.90
C LEU A 209 4.39 6.88 12.51
N ALA A 210 5.16 6.25 11.61
CA ALA A 210 5.23 6.57 10.19
C ALA A 210 5.31 5.30 9.35
N ILE A 211 5.04 5.42 8.06
CA ILE A 211 5.40 4.40 7.07
C ILE A 211 6.93 4.46 6.91
N PRO A 212 7.65 3.33 6.99
CA PRO A 212 9.11 3.35 6.98
C PRO A 212 9.70 3.80 5.64
N ASN A 213 9.17 3.32 4.52
CA ASN A 213 9.80 3.45 3.20
C ASN A 213 8.79 3.33 2.05
N LEU A 214 9.29 3.41 0.81
CA LEU A 214 8.47 3.36 -0.39
C LEU A 214 7.87 1.97 -0.64
N GLU A 215 8.55 0.89 -0.29
CA GLU A 215 8.02 -0.47 -0.43
C GLU A 215 6.74 -0.65 0.39
N ILE A 216 6.78 -0.30 1.67
CA ILE A 216 5.62 -0.40 2.56
C ILE A 216 4.50 0.55 2.14
N ARG A 217 4.86 1.74 1.66
CA ARG A 217 3.89 2.68 1.10
C ARG A 217 3.13 2.06 -0.08
N ASP A 218 3.84 1.43 -1.01
CA ASP A 218 3.26 0.76 -2.17
C ASP A 218 2.30 -0.36 -1.77
N ILE A 219 2.63 -1.11 -0.70
CA ILE A 219 1.71 -2.11 -0.12
C ILE A 219 0.40 -1.47 0.34
N PHE A 220 0.45 -0.35 1.08
CA PHE A 220 -0.76 0.36 1.51
C PHE A 220 -1.57 0.85 0.31
N GLU A 221 -0.93 1.46 -0.68
CA GLU A 221 -1.58 1.97 -1.89
C GLU A 221 -2.27 0.84 -2.65
N THR A 222 -1.59 -0.29 -2.84
CA THR A 222 -2.14 -1.49 -3.49
C THR A 222 -3.35 -2.05 -2.74
N GLN A 223 -3.27 -2.21 -1.41
CA GLN A 223 -4.38 -2.74 -0.62
C GLN A 223 -5.59 -1.79 -0.56
N ILE A 224 -5.36 -0.48 -0.55
CA ILE A 224 -6.43 0.53 -0.67
C ILE A 224 -7.13 0.40 -2.01
N MET A 225 -6.36 0.23 -3.09
CA MET A 225 -6.90 0.08 -4.44
C MET A 225 -7.70 -1.22 -4.61
N GLU A 226 -7.21 -2.33 -4.07
CA GLU A 226 -7.94 -3.61 -4.07
C GLU A 226 -9.26 -3.51 -3.30
N TYR A 227 -9.26 -2.93 -2.11
CA TYR A 227 -10.47 -2.71 -1.33
C TYR A 227 -11.47 -1.80 -2.05
N PHE A 228 -10.96 -0.77 -2.74
CA PHE A 228 -11.78 0.12 -3.54
C PHE A 228 -12.46 -0.64 -4.69
N LYS A 229 -11.73 -1.45 -5.46
CA LYS A 229 -12.28 -2.30 -6.53
C LYS A 229 -13.36 -3.26 -6.01
N GLU A 230 -13.10 -3.93 -4.88
CA GLU A 230 -14.11 -4.79 -4.23
C GLU A 230 -15.38 -4.01 -3.84
N SER A 231 -15.22 -2.76 -3.38
CA SER A 231 -16.33 -1.90 -2.97
C SER A 231 -17.16 -1.43 -4.16
N VAL A 232 -16.52 -1.10 -5.29
CA VAL A 232 -17.17 -0.74 -6.57
C VAL A 232 -17.95 -1.92 -7.13
N ALA A 233 -17.35 -3.12 -7.14
CA ALA A 233 -18.00 -4.33 -7.62
C ALA A 233 -19.28 -4.68 -6.85
N LYS A 234 -19.33 -4.34 -5.56
CA LYS A 234 -20.53 -4.53 -4.71
C LYS A 234 -21.62 -3.48 -4.93
N ASP A 235 -21.30 -2.32 -5.52
CA ASP A 235 -22.21 -1.20 -5.79
C ASP A 235 -22.59 -1.16 -7.29
N GLY A 236 -23.14 -2.27 -7.79
CA GLY A 236 -23.42 -2.47 -9.22
C GLY A 236 -24.35 -1.44 -9.84
N ASP A 237 -25.35 -0.93 -9.09
CA ASP A 237 -26.26 0.12 -9.58
C ASP A 237 -25.53 1.44 -9.84
N THR A 238 -24.66 1.87 -8.96
CA THR A 238 -23.85 3.09 -9.15
C THR A 238 -22.85 2.93 -10.28
N LEU A 239 -22.25 1.74 -10.41
CA LEU A 239 -21.34 1.40 -11.50
C LEU A 239 -22.07 1.47 -12.86
N SER A 240 -23.25 0.83 -12.96
CA SER A 240 -24.05 0.87 -14.21
C SER A 240 -24.38 2.31 -14.61
N ARG A 241 -24.85 3.13 -13.65
CA ARG A 241 -25.15 4.54 -13.91
C ARG A 241 -23.93 5.35 -14.33
N PHE A 242 -22.75 5.03 -13.81
CA PHE A 242 -21.48 5.67 -14.21
C PHE A 242 -21.11 5.32 -15.65
N CYS A 243 -21.17 4.05 -16.00
CA CYS A 243 -20.90 3.55 -17.36
C CYS A 243 -21.90 4.12 -18.38
N ASP A 244 -23.21 4.14 -18.05
CA ASP A 244 -24.24 4.71 -18.89
C ASP A 244 -24.01 6.21 -19.13
N ALA A 245 -23.65 6.96 -18.09
CA ALA A 245 -23.34 8.38 -18.20
C ALA A 245 -22.14 8.64 -19.11
N LEU A 246 -21.07 7.83 -19.00
CA LEU A 246 -19.91 7.89 -19.90
C LEU A 246 -20.30 7.61 -21.37
N LYS A 247 -21.06 6.54 -21.62
CA LYS A 247 -21.50 6.16 -22.98
C LYS A 247 -22.42 7.21 -23.63
N ASN A 248 -23.17 7.93 -22.81
CA ASN A 248 -24.12 8.96 -23.26
C ASN A 248 -23.55 10.37 -23.37
N GLY A 249 -22.31 10.62 -22.95
CA GLY A 249 -21.73 11.97 -22.98
C GLY A 249 -22.20 12.89 -21.85
N GLU A 250 -22.72 12.33 -20.72
CA GLU A 250 -23.28 13.09 -19.61
C GLU A 250 -22.17 13.54 -18.62
N GLU A 251 -21.30 14.48 -19.03
CA GLU A 251 -20.09 14.88 -18.30
C GLU A 251 -20.35 15.28 -16.85
N THR A 252 -21.42 16.02 -16.58
CA THR A 252 -21.78 16.45 -15.22
C THR A 252 -22.07 15.26 -14.31
N LYS A 253 -22.85 14.30 -14.82
CA LYS A 253 -23.24 13.09 -14.07
C LYS A 253 -22.04 12.15 -13.85
N VAL A 254 -21.15 12.02 -14.85
CA VAL A 254 -19.87 11.32 -14.70
C VAL A 254 -19.07 11.94 -13.55
N GLY A 255 -18.94 13.27 -13.52
CA GLY A 255 -18.22 13.99 -12.48
C GLY A 255 -18.82 13.77 -11.09
N GLU A 256 -20.15 13.89 -10.94
CA GLU A 256 -20.85 13.69 -9.67
C GLU A 256 -20.67 12.27 -9.11
N ILE A 257 -20.83 11.26 -9.96
CA ILE A 257 -20.67 9.85 -9.53
C ILE A 257 -19.20 9.57 -9.19
N PHE A 258 -18.26 10.02 -10.02
CA PHE A 258 -16.83 9.84 -9.75
C PHE A 258 -16.40 10.55 -8.45
N GLU A 259 -16.85 11.77 -8.21
CA GLU A 259 -16.62 12.48 -6.95
C GLU A 259 -17.19 11.71 -5.73
N SER A 260 -18.35 11.06 -5.89
CA SER A 260 -18.92 10.20 -4.85
C SER A 260 -18.00 9.00 -4.54
N TYR A 261 -17.43 8.38 -5.56
CA TYR A 261 -16.42 7.31 -5.37
C TYR A 261 -15.17 7.82 -4.66
N LEU A 262 -14.63 8.98 -5.08
CA LEU A 262 -13.47 9.59 -4.43
C LEU A 262 -13.72 9.91 -2.94
N LYS A 263 -14.94 10.33 -2.57
CA LYS A 263 -15.32 10.58 -1.17
C LYS A 263 -15.41 9.32 -0.33
N LYS A 264 -15.74 8.19 -0.93
CA LYS A 264 -15.81 6.88 -0.24
C LYS A 264 -14.43 6.24 -0.05
N THR A 265 -13.46 6.53 -0.90
CA THR A 265 -12.10 5.99 -0.82
C THR A 265 -11.19 6.77 0.13
N ILE A 266 -10.02 6.20 0.42
CA ILE A 266 -8.93 6.87 1.13
C ILE A 266 -8.15 7.67 0.09
N SER A 267 -7.99 8.99 0.30
CA SER A 267 -7.20 9.80 -0.62
C SER A 267 -5.72 9.76 -0.24
N ILE A 268 -4.87 9.61 -1.24
CA ILE A 268 -3.42 9.76 -1.07
C ILE A 268 -3.15 11.26 -1.02
N ARG A 269 -2.77 11.78 0.16
CA ARG A 269 -2.43 13.18 0.34
C ARG A 269 -1.02 13.48 -0.17
N ASP A 270 -0.91 14.56 -0.84
CA ASP A 270 0.08 14.96 -1.80
C ASP A 270 1.19 15.86 -1.29
N THR A 271 1.81 15.63 -0.16
CA THR A 271 2.88 16.53 0.29
C THR A 271 4.28 16.18 -0.25
N PHE A 272 4.52 14.94 -0.65
CA PHE A 272 5.87 14.50 -1.10
C PHE A 272 5.91 13.67 -2.39
N VAL A 273 4.79 13.47 -3.07
CA VAL A 273 4.72 12.65 -4.28
C VAL A 273 4.82 13.53 -5.52
N LYS A 274 5.64 13.11 -6.51
CA LYS A 274 5.72 13.76 -7.83
C LYS A 274 4.33 13.85 -8.47
N LYS A 275 4.06 14.89 -9.26
CA LYS A 275 2.78 15.13 -9.96
C LYS A 275 2.28 13.88 -10.70
N ALA A 276 3.18 13.17 -11.39
CA ALA A 276 2.86 11.95 -12.13
C ALA A 276 2.25 10.85 -11.24
N SER A 277 2.79 10.64 -10.03
CA SER A 277 2.23 9.63 -9.13
C SER A 277 0.82 9.98 -8.61
N LYS A 278 0.47 11.27 -8.57
CA LYS A 278 -0.88 11.72 -8.23
C LYS A 278 -1.86 11.42 -9.37
N GLU A 279 -1.49 11.72 -10.60
CA GLU A 279 -2.26 11.39 -11.79
C GLU A 279 -2.47 9.87 -11.88
N ASN A 280 -1.41 9.08 -11.67
CA ASN A 280 -1.47 7.62 -11.66
C ASN A 280 -2.45 7.04 -10.63
N PHE A 281 -2.59 7.66 -9.47
CA PHE A 281 -3.58 7.23 -8.47
C PHE A 281 -5.02 7.37 -8.98
N TYR A 282 -5.39 8.54 -9.50
CA TYR A 282 -6.75 8.75 -10.01
C TYR A 282 -7.02 7.95 -11.29
N HIS A 283 -6.00 7.80 -12.12
CA HIS A 283 -6.02 6.92 -13.26
C HIS A 283 -6.28 5.46 -12.84
N GLY A 284 -5.57 4.94 -11.85
CA GLY A 284 -5.77 3.61 -11.29
C GLY A 284 -7.16 3.40 -10.68
N ILE A 285 -7.72 4.43 -10.03
CA ILE A 285 -9.11 4.41 -9.53
C ILE A 285 -10.10 4.24 -10.71
N LEU A 286 -9.93 5.02 -11.76
CA LEU A 286 -10.80 4.94 -12.95
C LEU A 286 -10.68 3.58 -13.65
N LEU A 287 -9.46 3.09 -13.85
CA LEU A 287 -9.25 1.73 -14.37
C LEU A 287 -9.92 0.67 -13.47
N GLY A 288 -9.83 0.84 -12.15
CA GLY A 288 -10.48 -0.04 -11.19
C GLY A 288 -12.00 -0.02 -11.28
N ILE A 289 -12.62 1.14 -11.54
CA ILE A 289 -14.07 1.26 -11.74
C ILE A 289 -14.49 0.64 -13.07
N LEU A 290 -13.83 1.05 -14.14
CA LEU A 290 -14.19 0.65 -15.52
C LEU A 290 -13.95 -0.83 -15.77
N GLY A 291 -12.86 -1.39 -15.21
CA GLY A 291 -12.50 -2.80 -15.35
C GLY A 291 -13.42 -3.80 -14.62
N VAL A 292 -14.38 -3.31 -13.79
CA VAL A 292 -15.41 -4.16 -13.19
C VAL A 292 -16.55 -4.46 -14.17
N LYS A 293 -16.71 -3.64 -15.22
CA LYS A 293 -17.73 -3.82 -16.25
C LYS A 293 -17.26 -4.89 -17.25
N GLU A 294 -17.71 -6.12 -17.08
CA GLU A 294 -17.23 -7.31 -17.83
C GLU A 294 -17.40 -7.18 -19.36
N GLU A 295 -18.41 -6.43 -19.83
CA GLU A 295 -18.67 -6.27 -21.25
C GLU A 295 -17.81 -5.17 -21.92
N TRP A 296 -16.97 -4.46 -21.13
CA TRP A 296 -16.10 -3.40 -21.64
C TRP A 296 -14.66 -3.86 -21.71
N TYR A 297 -14.00 -3.59 -22.83
CA TYR A 297 -12.55 -3.76 -22.91
C TYR A 297 -11.88 -2.45 -22.51
N VAL A 298 -11.15 -2.48 -21.39
CA VAL A 298 -10.49 -1.32 -20.83
C VAL A 298 -8.97 -1.52 -20.90
N SER A 299 -8.31 -0.63 -21.61
CA SER A 299 -6.85 -0.62 -21.73
C SER A 299 -6.27 0.73 -21.32
N SER A 300 -5.01 0.71 -20.94
CA SER A 300 -4.24 1.90 -20.59
C SER A 300 -2.96 1.91 -21.39
N ASN A 301 -2.70 3.01 -22.09
CA ASN A 301 -1.46 3.21 -22.80
C ASN A 301 -0.37 3.66 -21.82
N GLN A 302 0.71 2.89 -21.76
CA GLN A 302 1.89 3.20 -20.96
C GLN A 302 2.87 3.99 -21.82
N GLU A 303 3.07 5.29 -21.54
CA GLU A 303 4.17 6.01 -22.15
C GLU A 303 5.49 5.67 -21.45
N SER A 304 6.53 5.47 -22.24
CA SER A 304 7.88 5.24 -21.75
C SER A 304 8.41 6.52 -21.10
N GLY A 305 8.53 6.53 -19.78
CA GLY A 305 9.33 7.50 -19.04
C GLY A 305 8.70 8.17 -17.83
N GLU A 306 7.48 8.65 -17.82
CA GLU A 306 6.91 9.42 -16.70
C GLU A 306 5.39 9.27 -16.47
N GLY A 307 4.84 8.04 -16.50
CA GLY A 307 3.47 7.79 -16.05
C GLY A 307 2.50 7.30 -17.13
N TYR A 308 1.32 6.88 -16.67
CA TYR A 308 0.21 6.43 -17.51
C TYR A 308 -0.52 7.64 -18.08
N SER A 309 -0.84 7.64 -19.40
CA SER A 309 -1.42 8.82 -20.00
C SER A 309 -2.91 8.69 -20.31
N ASP A 310 -3.35 7.67 -20.97
CA ASP A 310 -4.73 7.60 -21.45
C ASP A 310 -5.42 6.27 -21.10
N ILE A 311 -6.71 6.34 -20.80
CA ILE A 311 -7.57 5.17 -20.68
C ILE A 311 -8.40 5.09 -21.95
N LEU A 312 -8.31 3.96 -22.63
CA LEU A 312 -9.15 3.62 -23.77
C LEU A 312 -10.19 2.58 -23.34
N VAL A 313 -11.44 2.84 -23.61
CA VAL A 313 -12.57 1.95 -23.31
C VAL A 313 -13.31 1.65 -24.60
N GLU A 314 -13.36 0.37 -24.98
CA GLU A 314 -14.24 -0.12 -26.02
C GLU A 314 -15.51 -0.69 -25.39
N THR A 315 -16.66 -0.18 -25.80
CA THR A 315 -17.96 -0.65 -25.28
C THR A 315 -18.39 -1.96 -25.96
N GLU A 316 -19.47 -2.57 -25.47
CA GLU A 316 -19.90 -3.95 -25.77
C GLU A 316 -19.92 -4.33 -27.27
N ASN A 317 -20.18 -3.38 -28.16
CA ASN A 317 -20.28 -3.65 -29.60
C ASN A 317 -19.16 -3.02 -30.43
N SER A 318 -18.13 -2.46 -29.78
CA SER A 318 -17.06 -1.66 -30.40
C SER A 318 -17.54 -0.46 -31.22
N GLU A 319 -18.85 -0.11 -31.14
CA GLU A 319 -19.44 1.03 -31.86
C GLU A 319 -19.04 2.38 -31.20
N THR A 320 -18.77 2.35 -29.93
CA THR A 320 -18.37 3.53 -29.15
C THR A 320 -17.06 3.27 -28.46
N VAL A 321 -16.09 4.13 -28.68
CA VAL A 321 -14.83 4.18 -27.96
C VAL A 321 -14.80 5.44 -27.11
N ILE A 322 -14.32 5.29 -25.88
CA ILE A 322 -14.18 6.39 -24.91
C ILE A 322 -12.71 6.56 -24.59
N LEU A 323 -12.18 7.74 -24.84
CA LEU A 323 -10.82 8.15 -24.47
C LEU A 323 -10.90 9.03 -23.23
N ILE A 324 -10.12 8.70 -22.22
CA ILE A 324 -10.11 9.45 -20.95
C ILE A 324 -8.67 9.82 -20.59
N GLU A 325 -8.40 11.10 -20.48
CA GLU A 325 -7.16 11.62 -19.92
C GLU A 325 -7.41 12.18 -18.51
N VAL A 326 -6.53 11.84 -17.57
CA VAL A 326 -6.63 12.26 -16.17
C VAL A 326 -5.52 13.24 -15.82
N LYS A 327 -5.89 14.39 -15.24
CA LYS A 327 -4.94 15.39 -14.73
C LYS A 327 -5.14 15.70 -13.26
N TYR A 328 -4.04 15.89 -12.55
CA TYR A 328 -4.08 16.44 -11.21
C TYR A 328 -3.92 17.97 -11.22
N ALA A 329 -4.88 18.69 -10.63
CA ALA A 329 -4.88 20.14 -10.54
C ALA A 329 -4.10 20.61 -9.30
N ASN A 330 -2.78 20.76 -9.39
CA ASN A 330 -1.93 21.15 -8.24
C ASN A 330 -2.35 22.46 -7.57
N ASP A 331 -2.88 23.40 -8.35
CA ASP A 331 -3.37 24.72 -7.93
C ASP A 331 -4.87 24.70 -7.56
N GLY A 332 -5.53 23.56 -7.71
CA GLY A 332 -6.98 23.40 -7.51
C GLY A 332 -7.85 23.94 -8.65
N ASN A 333 -7.25 24.40 -9.76
CA ASN A 333 -7.97 24.86 -10.95
C ASN A 333 -8.37 23.67 -11.82
N LEU A 334 -9.51 23.08 -11.52
CA LEU A 334 -10.03 21.90 -12.21
C LEU A 334 -10.39 22.18 -13.67
N ASP A 335 -10.88 23.39 -13.98
CA ASP A 335 -11.25 23.77 -15.36
C ASP A 335 -10.05 23.74 -16.30
N GLN A 336 -8.97 24.41 -15.91
CA GLN A 336 -7.75 24.44 -16.69
C GLN A 336 -7.09 23.07 -16.81
N ALA A 337 -7.19 22.24 -15.77
CA ALA A 337 -6.67 20.89 -15.81
C ALA A 337 -7.46 19.99 -16.76
N CYS A 338 -8.80 20.11 -16.85
CA CYS A 338 -9.62 19.44 -17.86
C CYS A 338 -9.25 19.86 -19.28
N GLU A 339 -9.03 21.15 -19.50
CA GLU A 339 -8.62 21.68 -20.82
C GLU A 339 -7.28 21.10 -21.26
N ARG A 340 -6.30 21.04 -20.35
CA ARG A 340 -5.00 20.38 -20.62
C ARG A 340 -5.14 18.90 -20.92
N ALA A 341 -6.08 18.20 -20.24
CA ALA A 341 -6.35 16.81 -20.51
C ALA A 341 -6.90 16.60 -21.93
N LEU A 342 -7.90 17.40 -22.31
CA LEU A 342 -8.47 17.34 -23.66
C LEU A 342 -7.46 17.70 -24.75
N GLN A 343 -6.65 18.75 -24.51
CA GLN A 343 -5.59 19.13 -25.44
C GLN A 343 -4.59 17.97 -25.66
N GLN A 344 -4.21 17.25 -24.61
CA GLN A 344 -3.30 16.12 -24.73
C GLN A 344 -3.90 14.98 -25.57
N ILE A 345 -5.20 14.67 -25.41
CA ILE A 345 -5.88 13.69 -26.26
C ILE A 345 -5.81 14.09 -27.74
N GLU A 346 -6.06 15.38 -28.06
CA GLU A 346 -5.99 15.90 -29.44
C GLU A 346 -4.57 15.82 -30.01
N GLU A 347 -3.55 16.17 -29.23
CA GLU A 347 -2.15 16.12 -29.66
C GLU A 347 -1.67 14.72 -30.02
N LYS A 348 -2.21 13.69 -29.35
CA LYS A 348 -1.86 12.28 -29.57
C LYS A 348 -2.55 11.64 -30.77
N LYS A 349 -3.60 12.27 -31.33
CA LYS A 349 -4.30 11.85 -32.56
C LYS A 349 -4.81 10.41 -32.59
N TYR A 350 -5.16 9.83 -31.44
CA TYR A 350 -5.70 8.46 -31.38
C TYR A 350 -6.99 8.25 -32.18
N ASP A 351 -7.75 9.31 -32.38
CA ASP A 351 -9.01 9.28 -33.11
C ASP A 351 -8.83 9.01 -34.61
N GLU A 352 -7.71 9.40 -35.22
CA GLU A 352 -7.42 9.09 -36.63
C GLU A 352 -7.33 7.58 -36.81
N GLU A 353 -6.54 6.88 -36.01
CA GLU A 353 -6.37 5.42 -36.08
C GLU A 353 -7.67 4.67 -35.74
N LEU A 354 -8.42 5.12 -34.73
CA LEU A 354 -9.70 4.50 -34.36
C LEU A 354 -10.75 4.61 -35.48
N ARG A 355 -10.81 5.75 -36.18
CA ARG A 355 -11.70 5.95 -37.33
C ARG A 355 -11.31 5.09 -38.51
N GLU A 356 -10.02 4.91 -38.79
CA GLU A 356 -9.54 3.98 -39.84
C GLU A 356 -9.92 2.53 -39.53
N ASN A 357 -10.01 2.17 -38.23
CA ASN A 357 -10.46 0.85 -37.76
C ASN A 357 -11.99 0.70 -37.70
N GLY A 358 -12.77 1.70 -38.17
CA GLY A 358 -14.22 1.62 -38.32
C GLY A 358 -15.03 1.96 -37.07
N VAL A 359 -14.44 2.74 -36.12
CA VAL A 359 -15.14 3.23 -34.93
C VAL A 359 -16.03 4.42 -35.33
N ASP A 360 -17.34 4.29 -35.16
CA ASP A 360 -18.31 5.32 -35.53
C ASP A 360 -18.40 6.47 -34.54
N LYS A 361 -18.30 6.17 -33.23
CA LYS A 361 -18.47 7.16 -32.18
C LYS A 361 -17.27 7.15 -31.23
N ILE A 362 -16.58 8.30 -31.13
CA ILE A 362 -15.48 8.50 -30.19
C ILE A 362 -15.84 9.61 -29.21
N LEU A 363 -15.82 9.31 -27.93
CA LEU A 363 -16.05 10.27 -26.84
C LEU A 363 -14.72 10.56 -26.13
N LYS A 364 -14.34 11.83 -26.04
CA LYS A 364 -13.07 12.26 -25.44
C LYS A 364 -13.35 13.02 -24.15
N TYR A 365 -12.88 12.47 -23.03
CA TYR A 365 -13.09 13.05 -21.70
C TYR A 365 -11.79 13.54 -21.09
N GLY A 366 -11.77 14.81 -20.69
CA GLY A 366 -10.75 15.37 -19.80
C GLY A 366 -11.26 15.33 -18.36
N ILE A 367 -10.60 14.56 -17.49
CA ILE A 367 -10.95 14.44 -16.08
C ILE A 367 -9.87 15.10 -15.22
N ALA A 368 -10.24 16.14 -14.49
CA ALA A 368 -9.35 16.80 -13.53
C ALA A 368 -9.70 16.41 -12.10
N CYS A 369 -8.68 16.07 -11.31
CA CYS A 369 -8.84 15.73 -9.91
C CYS A 369 -8.04 16.67 -9.00
N TYR A 370 -8.59 16.94 -7.82
CA TYR A 370 -7.91 17.64 -6.72
C TYR A 370 -8.45 17.14 -5.40
N MET A 371 -7.67 16.41 -4.65
CA MET A 371 -8.11 15.73 -3.42
C MET A 371 -9.33 14.83 -3.69
N LYS A 372 -10.50 15.11 -3.07
CA LYS A 372 -11.74 14.35 -3.26
C LYS A 372 -12.73 15.04 -4.21
N ARG A 373 -12.28 16.03 -4.96
CA ARG A 373 -13.09 16.75 -5.96
C ARG A 373 -12.62 16.38 -7.35
N CYS A 374 -13.53 16.32 -8.26
CA CYS A 374 -13.22 16.18 -9.68
C CYS A 374 -14.10 17.08 -10.53
N LYS A 375 -13.64 17.33 -11.73
CA LYS A 375 -14.40 17.93 -12.82
C LYS A 375 -14.16 17.11 -14.08
N VAL A 376 -15.20 17.00 -14.87
CA VAL A 376 -15.18 16.26 -16.14
C VAL A 376 -15.62 17.21 -17.23
N LYS A 377 -14.92 17.19 -18.35
CA LYS A 377 -15.32 17.88 -19.59
C LYS A 377 -15.28 16.88 -20.73
N LEU A 378 -16.31 16.92 -21.57
CA LEU A 378 -16.35 16.23 -22.85
C LEU A 378 -15.84 17.19 -23.94
N ALA A 379 -15.04 16.70 -24.87
CA ALA A 379 -14.63 17.48 -26.04
C ALA A 379 -15.85 17.79 -26.91
N ASP A 380 -15.88 18.98 -27.47
CA ASP A 380 -16.86 19.32 -28.52
C ASP A 380 -16.66 18.38 -29.71
N SER A 381 -17.75 17.78 -30.21
CA SER A 381 -17.77 16.77 -31.27
C SER A 381 -17.51 17.38 -32.64
#